data_8c5aab0b33966c32ac04db05f9b97178
#
_entry.id   8c5aab0b33966c32ac04db05f9b97178
#
_cell.length_a   1.000
_cell.length_b   1.000
_cell.length_c   1.000
_cell.angle_alpha   90.00
_cell.angle_beta   90.00
_cell.angle_gamma   90.00
#
_symmetry.space_group_name_H-M   'P 1'
#
loop_
_entity.id
_entity.type
_entity.pdbx_description
1 polymer ?
#
loop_
_entity_poly.entity_id
_entity_poly.type
_entity_poly.pdbx_seq_one_letter_code
_entity_poly.pdbx_strand_id
1 'polypeptide(L)'
;MKKQQFGAGIWHFATYVDRYATDGYGEPRSVLDAIELAGKVKDLSVVDINYPYFGGNFTNEEIKIALDKVNLNVIGITPEIYTKEFRKGAFTNPDVGIRNLAHELITDACDAVRFFNAAYVKLWPGQDGWDYPFQVDYSTVWK
;
A
#
# COMPACT_ATOMS: atom_id res chain seq x y z
N MET A 1 -25.04 -14.22 14.97
CA MET A 1 -23.57 -14.11 15.00
C MET A 1 -23.11 -13.48 13.70
N LYS A 2 -22.23 -12.45 13.73
CA LYS A 2 -21.61 -11.93 12.48
C LYS A 2 -20.70 -13.04 11.93
N LYS A 3 -20.83 -13.33 10.63
CA LYS A 3 -19.95 -14.29 9.94
C LYS A 3 -18.53 -13.75 10.01
N GLN A 4 -17.57 -14.58 10.42
CA GLN A 4 -16.16 -14.22 10.41
C GLN A 4 -15.68 -13.98 8.97
N GLN A 5 -14.96 -12.89 8.74
CA GLN A 5 -14.34 -12.57 7.46
C GLN A 5 -12.85 -12.87 7.53
N PHE A 6 -12.30 -13.44 6.46
CA PHE A 6 -10.86 -13.61 6.30
C PHE A 6 -10.36 -12.59 5.28
N GLY A 7 -9.26 -11.92 5.62
CA GLY A 7 -8.64 -10.89 4.80
C GLY A 7 -7.15 -11.11 4.63
N ALA A 8 -6.59 -10.54 3.54
CA ALA A 8 -5.15 -10.53 3.28
C ALA A 8 -4.73 -9.19 2.69
N GLY A 9 -3.45 -8.83 2.87
CA GLY A 9 -2.86 -7.75 2.09
C GLY A 9 -2.58 -8.22 0.67
N ILE A 10 -2.95 -7.40 -0.31
CA ILE A 10 -2.81 -7.76 -1.73
C ILE A 10 -1.35 -8.00 -2.13
N TRP A 11 -0.39 -7.40 -1.42
CA TRP A 11 1.05 -7.58 -1.62
C TRP A 11 1.53 -9.02 -1.40
N HIS A 12 0.79 -9.87 -0.68
CA HIS A 12 1.11 -11.30 -0.55
C HIS A 12 0.96 -12.07 -1.87
N PHE A 13 0.23 -11.51 -2.83
CA PHE A 13 0.00 -12.10 -4.16
C PHE A 13 0.82 -11.41 -5.25
N ALA A 14 1.55 -10.34 -4.90
CA ALA A 14 2.47 -9.64 -5.79
C ALA A 14 3.70 -10.49 -6.15
N THR A 15 4.61 -9.91 -6.92
CA THR A 15 5.90 -10.55 -7.20
C THR A 15 6.69 -10.66 -5.90
N TYR A 16 7.10 -11.88 -5.56
CA TYR A 16 7.91 -12.12 -4.37
C TYR A 16 9.32 -11.59 -4.60
N VAL A 17 9.75 -10.70 -3.72
CA VAL A 17 11.08 -10.07 -3.73
C VAL A 17 11.68 -10.17 -2.33
N ASP A 18 13.00 -10.27 -2.26
CA ASP A 18 13.75 -10.19 -1.01
C ASP A 18 15.16 -9.61 -1.25
N ARG A 19 16.02 -9.67 -0.23
CA ARG A 19 17.41 -9.17 -0.33
C ARG A 19 18.31 -9.96 -1.28
N TYR A 20 17.92 -11.15 -1.71
CA TYR A 20 18.69 -12.01 -2.61
C TYR A 20 18.22 -11.89 -4.06
N ALA A 21 16.96 -11.54 -4.28
CA ALA A 21 16.35 -11.35 -5.59
C ALA A 21 15.50 -10.09 -5.58
N THR A 22 16.16 -8.94 -5.70
CA THR A 22 15.53 -7.60 -5.63
C THR A 22 14.59 -7.33 -6.80
N ASP A 23 14.80 -8.05 -7.92
CA ASP A 23 13.94 -7.99 -9.10
C ASP A 23 12.83 -9.07 -9.08
N GLY A 24 12.81 -9.90 -8.04
CA GLY A 24 11.84 -10.95 -7.84
C GLY A 24 12.27 -12.32 -8.34
N TYR A 25 11.52 -13.37 -7.95
CA TYR A 25 11.75 -14.78 -8.32
C TYR A 25 10.89 -15.24 -9.48
N GLY A 26 10.13 -14.38 -10.10
CA GLY A 26 9.24 -14.69 -11.21
C GLY A 26 8.87 -13.44 -11.99
N GLU A 27 7.99 -13.63 -12.97
CA GLU A 27 7.51 -12.51 -13.78
C GLU A 27 6.83 -11.45 -12.91
N PRO A 28 7.08 -10.16 -13.21
CA PRO A 28 6.41 -9.05 -12.50
C PRO A 28 4.89 -9.17 -12.60
N ARG A 29 4.22 -9.00 -11.48
CA ARG A 29 2.75 -9.03 -11.39
C ARG A 29 2.20 -7.64 -11.14
N SER A 30 1.11 -7.35 -11.83
CA SER A 30 0.29 -6.18 -11.55
C SER A 30 -0.65 -6.44 -10.38
N VAL A 31 -1.27 -5.38 -9.87
CA VAL A 31 -2.34 -5.51 -8.88
C VAL A 31 -3.53 -6.32 -9.41
N LEU A 32 -3.81 -6.29 -10.71
CA LEU A 32 -4.89 -7.10 -11.32
C LEU A 32 -4.57 -8.58 -11.26
N ASP A 33 -3.32 -8.99 -11.55
CA ASP A 33 -2.86 -10.37 -11.42
C ASP A 33 -2.95 -10.84 -9.96
N ALA A 34 -2.56 -9.96 -9.02
CA ALA A 34 -2.64 -10.23 -7.60
C ALA A 34 -4.08 -10.42 -7.12
N ILE A 35 -5.03 -9.62 -7.61
CA ILE A 35 -6.47 -9.76 -7.32
C ILE A 35 -6.99 -11.09 -7.86
N GLU A 36 -6.62 -11.48 -9.07
CA GLU A 36 -7.02 -12.77 -9.63
C GLU A 36 -6.51 -13.95 -8.79
N LEU A 37 -5.26 -13.88 -8.33
CA LEU A 37 -4.67 -14.90 -7.46
C LEU A 37 -5.34 -14.93 -6.08
N ALA A 38 -5.60 -13.78 -5.49
CA ALA A 38 -6.30 -13.66 -4.22
C ALA A 38 -7.69 -14.30 -4.29
N GLY A 39 -8.40 -14.12 -5.41
CA GLY A 39 -9.71 -14.70 -5.64
C GLY A 39 -9.73 -16.24 -5.69
N LYS A 40 -8.56 -16.89 -5.88
CA LYS A 40 -8.44 -18.36 -5.84
C LYS A 40 -8.32 -18.91 -4.40
N VAL A 41 -8.13 -18.04 -3.40
CA VAL A 41 -8.00 -18.45 -2.00
C VAL A 41 -9.36 -18.70 -1.39
N LYS A 42 -9.57 -19.93 -0.94
CA LYS A 42 -10.85 -20.34 -0.34
C LYS A 42 -11.14 -19.48 0.91
N ASP A 43 -12.38 -19.04 1.03
CA ASP A 43 -12.92 -18.26 2.15
C ASP A 43 -12.32 -16.85 2.32
N LEU A 44 -11.39 -16.41 1.47
CA LEU A 44 -10.94 -15.03 1.43
C LEU A 44 -12.09 -14.14 0.93
N SER A 45 -12.36 -13.06 1.63
CA SER A 45 -13.49 -12.19 1.31
C SER A 45 -13.14 -10.70 1.24
N VAL A 46 -12.03 -10.31 1.85
CA VAL A 46 -11.57 -8.92 1.88
C VAL A 46 -10.07 -8.82 1.65
N VAL A 47 -9.64 -7.70 1.07
CA VAL A 47 -8.23 -7.37 0.85
C VAL A 47 -7.91 -5.96 1.32
N ASP A 48 -6.69 -5.77 1.81
CA ASP A 48 -6.08 -4.46 1.99
C ASP A 48 -5.20 -4.20 0.76
N ILE A 49 -5.35 -3.05 0.11
CA ILE A 49 -4.69 -2.73 -1.16
C ILE A 49 -3.72 -1.56 -1.00
N ASN A 50 -2.54 -1.67 -1.62
CA ASN A 50 -1.60 -0.57 -1.72
C ASN A 50 -2.13 0.54 -2.65
N TYR A 51 -1.80 1.77 -2.35
CA TYR A 51 -2.08 2.93 -3.20
C TYR A 51 -0.80 3.81 -3.32
N PRO A 52 -0.34 4.20 -4.51
CA PRO A 52 -0.88 3.84 -5.84
C PRO A 52 -0.83 2.34 -6.14
N TYR A 53 -1.62 1.91 -7.12
CA TYR A 53 -1.70 0.49 -7.51
C TYR A 53 -0.43 0.05 -8.24
N PHE A 54 0.17 -1.05 -7.80
CA PHE A 54 1.42 -1.54 -8.38
C PHE A 54 1.22 -2.22 -9.74
N GLY A 55 2.26 -2.18 -10.55
CA GLY A 55 2.33 -2.87 -11.85
C GLY A 55 1.61 -2.17 -12.99
N GLY A 56 1.15 -0.92 -12.81
CA GLY A 56 0.53 -0.12 -13.87
C GLY A 56 -0.23 1.09 -13.35
N ASN A 57 -0.71 1.91 -14.27
CA ASN A 57 -1.58 3.05 -13.96
C ASN A 57 -3.03 2.60 -14.05
N PHE A 58 -3.59 2.15 -12.94
CA PHE A 58 -4.98 1.68 -12.86
C PHE A 58 -5.85 2.72 -12.16
N THR A 59 -7.10 2.82 -12.61
CA THR A 59 -8.15 3.62 -11.96
C THR A 59 -8.85 2.81 -10.86
N ASN A 60 -9.51 3.48 -9.94
CA ASN A 60 -10.33 2.84 -8.90
C ASN A 60 -11.42 1.95 -9.52
N GLU A 61 -12.00 2.36 -10.65
CA GLU A 61 -13.02 1.63 -11.38
C GLU A 61 -12.49 0.30 -11.94
N GLU A 62 -11.30 0.31 -12.53
CA GLU A 62 -10.67 -0.91 -13.06
C GLU A 62 -10.36 -1.91 -11.94
N ILE A 63 -9.85 -1.43 -10.81
CA ILE A 63 -9.62 -2.25 -9.62
C ILE A 63 -10.94 -2.83 -9.10
N LYS A 64 -11.99 -2.00 -9.03
CA LYS A 64 -13.30 -2.47 -8.57
C LYS A 64 -13.86 -3.56 -9.48
N ILE A 65 -13.77 -3.39 -10.79
CA ILE A 65 -14.23 -4.40 -11.76
C ILE A 65 -13.46 -5.72 -11.56
N ALA A 66 -12.16 -5.67 -11.32
CA ALA A 66 -11.36 -6.86 -11.07
C ALA A 66 -11.76 -7.58 -9.76
N LEU A 67 -11.98 -6.82 -8.70
CA LEU A 67 -12.42 -7.33 -7.40
C LEU A 67 -13.82 -7.97 -7.47
N ASP A 68 -14.76 -7.32 -8.16
CA ASP A 68 -16.13 -7.81 -8.32
C ASP A 68 -16.16 -9.16 -9.07
N LYS A 69 -15.27 -9.36 -10.07
CA LYS A 69 -15.15 -10.64 -10.80
C LYS A 69 -14.77 -11.82 -9.90
N VAL A 70 -14.05 -11.57 -8.82
CA VAL A 70 -13.54 -12.61 -7.90
C VAL A 70 -14.23 -12.57 -6.53
N ASN A 71 -15.29 -11.75 -6.37
CA ASN A 71 -16.05 -11.58 -5.13
C ASN A 71 -15.21 -11.15 -3.91
N LEU A 72 -14.23 -10.29 -4.14
CA LEU A 72 -13.43 -9.67 -3.08
C LEU A 72 -13.87 -8.22 -2.84
N ASN A 73 -13.78 -7.77 -1.59
CA ASN A 73 -14.01 -6.38 -1.20
C ASN A 73 -12.75 -5.76 -0.61
N VAL A 74 -12.60 -4.45 -0.75
CA VAL A 74 -11.52 -3.70 -0.10
C VAL A 74 -11.91 -3.41 1.34
N ILE A 75 -11.07 -3.82 2.30
CA ILE A 75 -11.27 -3.51 3.71
C ILE A 75 -10.42 -2.31 4.16
N GLY A 76 -9.30 -2.07 3.51
CA GLY A 76 -8.39 -0.99 3.80
C GLY A 76 -7.52 -0.60 2.61
N ILE A 77 -6.97 0.61 2.66
CA ILE A 77 -6.01 1.14 1.70
C ILE A 77 -4.73 1.49 2.45
N THR A 78 -3.59 1.03 1.92
CA THR A 78 -2.26 1.33 2.45
C THR A 78 -1.51 2.22 1.47
N PRO A 79 -1.34 3.54 1.75
CA PRO A 79 -0.53 4.41 0.90
C PRO A 79 0.96 4.01 0.95
N GLU A 80 1.60 3.98 -0.21
CA GLU A 80 3.00 3.58 -0.37
C GLU A 80 3.97 4.74 -0.08
N ILE A 81 4.00 5.17 1.17
CA ILE A 81 4.89 6.23 1.66
C ILE A 81 6.27 5.69 2.11
N TYR A 82 6.68 4.54 1.59
CA TYR A 82 7.92 3.82 1.94
C TYR A 82 8.71 3.37 0.69
N THR A 83 8.48 4.01 -0.44
CA THR A 83 9.25 3.80 -1.68
C THR A 83 10.64 4.47 -1.60
N LYS A 84 11.46 4.33 -2.65
CA LYS A 84 12.80 4.93 -2.70
C LYS A 84 12.81 6.46 -2.55
N GLU A 85 11.72 7.13 -2.93
CA GLU A 85 11.53 8.58 -2.75
C GLU A 85 11.54 8.94 -1.27
N PHE A 86 10.96 8.07 -0.44
CA PHE A 86 10.85 8.24 1.01
C PHE A 86 12.00 7.63 1.82
N ARG A 87 13.14 7.28 1.17
CA ARG A 87 14.29 6.63 1.84
C ARG A 87 14.91 7.41 3.01
N LYS A 88 14.60 8.72 3.13
CA LYS A 88 14.99 9.58 4.26
C LYS A 88 13.81 9.93 5.17
N GLY A 89 12.77 9.11 5.14
CA GLY A 89 11.50 9.31 5.80
C GLY A 89 10.44 9.91 4.88
N ALA A 90 9.19 9.73 5.23
CA ALA A 90 8.04 10.36 4.61
C ALA A 90 7.69 11.67 5.36
N PHE A 91 7.26 11.55 6.60
CA PHE A 91 6.87 12.69 7.44
C PHE A 91 8.06 13.40 8.09
N THR A 92 9.14 12.67 8.34
CA THR A 92 10.38 13.19 8.95
C THR A 92 11.43 13.57 7.90
N ASN A 93 11.09 13.55 6.61
CA ASN A 93 12.03 13.91 5.55
C ASN A 93 12.48 15.37 5.69
N PRO A 94 13.80 15.67 5.57
CA PRO A 94 14.27 17.05 5.58
C PRO A 94 13.75 17.88 4.39
N ASP A 95 13.42 17.23 3.27
CA ASP A 95 12.83 17.88 2.10
C ASP A 95 11.31 18.04 2.28
N VAL A 96 10.87 19.30 2.30
CA VAL A 96 9.45 19.65 2.42
C VAL A 96 8.61 19.13 1.24
N GLY A 97 9.19 19.06 0.04
CA GLY A 97 8.50 18.50 -1.14
C GLY A 97 8.15 17.03 -0.95
N ILE A 98 9.06 16.25 -0.35
CA ILE A 98 8.79 14.83 -0.04
C ILE A 98 7.73 14.69 1.07
N ARG A 99 7.76 15.56 2.10
CA ARG A 99 6.70 15.55 3.12
C ARG A 99 5.32 15.88 2.50
N ASN A 100 5.27 16.87 1.60
CA ASN A 100 4.02 17.21 0.90
C ASN A 100 3.54 16.05 0.02
N LEU A 101 4.44 15.37 -0.70
CA LEU A 101 4.11 14.18 -1.49
C LEU A 101 3.49 13.08 -0.62
N ALA A 102 4.02 12.86 0.60
CA ALA A 102 3.43 11.90 1.53
C ALA A 102 2.00 12.29 1.92
N HIS A 103 1.74 13.58 2.19
CA HIS A 103 0.39 14.07 2.49
C HIS A 103 -0.57 13.93 1.30
N GLU A 104 -0.11 14.21 0.08
CA GLU A 104 -0.90 14.03 -1.14
C GLU A 104 -1.30 12.56 -1.32
N LEU A 105 -0.35 11.62 -1.24
CA LEU A 105 -0.62 10.20 -1.34
C LEU A 105 -1.62 9.68 -0.28
N ILE A 106 -1.56 10.22 0.93
CA ILE A 106 -2.52 9.86 1.98
C ILE A 106 -3.90 10.43 1.66
N THR A 107 -3.98 11.64 1.14
CA THR A 107 -5.24 12.26 0.74
C THR A 107 -5.90 11.44 -0.37
N ASP A 108 -5.14 11.07 -1.39
CA ASP A 108 -5.61 10.21 -2.48
C ASP A 108 -6.05 8.83 -1.98
N ALA A 109 -5.31 8.25 -1.03
CA ALA A 109 -5.70 6.99 -0.38
C ALA A 109 -7.02 7.13 0.41
N CYS A 110 -7.27 8.29 1.04
CA CYS A 110 -8.55 8.58 1.68
C CYS A 110 -9.71 8.64 0.67
N ASP A 111 -9.46 9.21 -0.52
CA ASP A 111 -10.47 9.23 -1.59
C ASP A 111 -10.73 7.82 -2.14
N ALA A 112 -9.67 7.00 -2.29
CA ALA A 112 -9.84 5.59 -2.64
C ALA A 112 -10.65 4.82 -1.57
N VAL A 113 -10.41 5.05 -0.27
CA VAL A 113 -11.21 4.47 0.82
C VAL A 113 -12.70 4.83 0.67
N ARG A 114 -13.01 6.10 0.36
CA ARG A 114 -14.41 6.52 0.14
C ARG A 114 -15.01 5.82 -1.07
N PHE A 115 -14.27 5.73 -2.18
CA PHE A 115 -14.71 5.07 -3.40
C PHE A 115 -15.07 3.60 -3.17
N PHE A 116 -14.20 2.85 -2.48
CA PHE A 116 -14.41 1.42 -2.19
C PHE A 116 -15.33 1.16 -0.99
N ASN A 117 -15.74 2.19 -0.27
CA ASN A 117 -16.42 2.05 1.03
C ASN A 117 -15.61 1.18 2.01
N ALA A 118 -14.29 1.34 1.99
CA ALA A 118 -13.38 0.61 2.86
C ALA A 118 -13.43 1.16 4.30
N ALA A 119 -12.93 0.38 5.25
CA ALA A 119 -13.07 0.71 6.67
C ALA A 119 -11.97 1.67 7.18
N TYR A 120 -10.79 1.68 6.54
CA TYR A 120 -9.65 2.46 7.05
C TYR A 120 -8.60 2.78 5.98
N VAL A 121 -7.80 3.81 6.25
CA VAL A 121 -6.45 4.00 5.69
C VAL A 121 -5.45 3.47 6.70
N LYS A 122 -4.52 2.63 6.27
CA LYS A 122 -3.44 2.11 7.11
C LYS A 122 -2.13 2.81 6.78
N LEU A 123 -1.59 3.56 7.71
CA LEU A 123 -0.28 4.17 7.57
C LEU A 123 0.80 3.21 8.09
N TRP A 124 1.75 2.90 7.23
CA TRP A 124 2.98 2.22 7.59
C TRP A 124 4.16 3.11 7.22
N PRO A 125 4.74 3.85 8.19
CA PRO A 125 5.74 4.89 7.89
C PRO A 125 7.07 4.34 7.35
N GLY A 126 7.33 3.05 7.52
CA GLY A 126 8.50 2.41 6.92
C GLY A 126 9.83 3.02 7.41
N GLN A 127 10.39 3.90 6.59
CA GLN A 127 11.69 4.52 6.84
C GLN A 127 11.63 5.81 7.67
N ASP A 128 10.47 6.22 8.20
CA ASP A 128 10.41 7.38 9.08
C ASP A 128 11.21 7.15 10.36
N GLY A 129 11.98 8.17 10.74
CA GLY A 129 12.96 8.08 11.81
C GLY A 129 14.38 7.89 11.29
N TRP A 130 15.30 7.65 12.21
CA TRP A 130 16.74 7.59 11.94
C TRP A 130 17.40 6.49 12.77
N ASP A 131 18.17 5.64 12.11
CA ASP A 131 18.78 4.47 12.73
C ASP A 131 19.94 4.81 13.68
N TYR A 132 20.62 5.93 13.44
CA TYR A 132 21.81 6.31 14.20
C TYR A 132 21.67 7.70 14.82
N PRO A 133 22.20 7.93 16.03
CA PRO A 133 22.32 9.25 16.62
C PRO A 133 23.07 10.20 15.68
N PHE A 134 22.73 11.48 15.73
CA PHE A 134 23.37 12.57 14.96
C PHE A 134 23.16 12.55 13.44
N GLN A 135 22.30 11.69 12.92
CA GLN A 135 21.93 11.75 11.50
C GLN A 135 20.98 12.91 11.18
N VAL A 136 20.28 13.41 12.18
CA VAL A 136 19.32 14.51 12.04
C VAL A 136 19.27 15.35 13.31
N ASP A 137 18.92 16.61 13.17
CA ASP A 137 18.54 17.46 14.30
C ASP A 137 17.09 17.17 14.71
N TYR A 138 16.92 16.43 15.79
CA TYR A 138 15.60 16.05 16.31
C TYR A 138 14.75 17.26 16.72
N SER A 139 15.36 18.39 17.10
CA SER A 139 14.61 19.61 17.39
C SER A 139 13.89 20.18 16.16
N THR A 140 14.41 19.88 14.97
CA THR A 140 13.82 20.27 13.68
C THR A 140 12.78 19.26 13.20
N VAL A 141 12.99 17.96 13.46
CA VAL A 141 12.07 16.89 13.03
C VAL A 141 10.72 16.97 13.73
N TRP A 142 10.69 17.44 14.99
CA TRP A 142 9.47 17.53 15.82
C TRP A 142 8.70 18.85 15.69
N LYS A 143 9.09 19.72 14.78
CA LYS A 143 8.39 20.99 14.49
C LYS A 143 7.43 20.84 13.33
#